data_2649c6c02f82eff8bd429199bf89af59
#
_entry.id   2649c6c02f82eff8bd429199bf89af59
#
_cell.length_a   1.000
_cell.length_b   1.000
_cell.length_c   1.000
_cell.angle_alpha   90.00
_cell.angle_beta   90.00
_cell.angle_gamma   90.00
#
_symmetry.space_group_name_H-M   'P 1'
#
loop_
_entity.id
_entity.type
_entity.pdbx_description
1 polymer ?
#
loop_
_entity_poly.entity_id
_entity_poly.type
_entity_poly.pdbx_seq_one_letter_code
_entity_poly.pdbx_strand_id
1 'polypeptide(L)'
;MLGKKFARLRKQKNNETAAVVSSNQSDNAPKIGRIAKMLSASGRVSLASLRKLAQEHEAEVFAKYVQRPVLVGSAIKTGIISSAGMGNDALNSTQIFEPSKSQGSSISASESLKHAIYPLVKGEYPATPRGAFYIGRINGNDMIMPDYAISKRHAIIDIEDGTYYIRDTGSTNGTKINGSRLGKKRTQIRDKDVIGFARYEFTFLYPKSLYNMLRDVSS
;
A
#
# COMPACT_ATOMS: atom_id res chain seq x y z
N MET A 1 -39.31 -61.25 29.34
CA MET A 1 -40.20 -60.88 30.48
C MET A 1 -39.84 -59.48 30.86
N LEU A 2 -40.75 -58.60 30.58
CA LEU A 2 -41.34 -57.57 31.46
C LEU A 2 -40.31 -56.64 32.10
N GLY A 3 -40.42 -55.35 32.08
CA GLY A 3 -41.60 -54.51 31.82
C GLY A 3 -41.21 -53.02 31.97
N LYS A 4 -42.01 -52.28 31.32
CA LYS A 4 -42.17 -50.82 31.33
C LYS A 4 -42.15 -50.22 32.73
N LYS A 5 -41.65 -48.95 32.86
CA LYS A 5 -42.51 -47.89 33.39
C LYS A 5 -41.97 -46.49 33.11
N PHE A 6 -42.87 -45.71 32.56
CA PHE A 6 -42.90 -44.26 32.39
C PHE A 6 -42.82 -43.53 33.74
N ALA A 7 -42.17 -42.39 33.78
CA ALA A 7 -42.62 -41.26 34.60
C ALA A 7 -42.20 -39.92 33.96
N ARG A 8 -43.21 -39.21 33.55
CA ARG A 8 -43.29 -37.79 33.21
C ARG A 8 -43.26 -36.98 34.51
N LEU A 9 -42.48 -35.92 34.61
CA LEU A 9 -42.77 -34.77 35.49
C LEU A 9 -42.07 -33.56 34.94
N ARG A 10 -42.84 -32.70 34.34
CA ARG A 10 -43.29 -31.36 34.74
C ARG A 10 -42.23 -30.25 34.73
N LYS A 11 -42.53 -29.36 33.79
CA LYS A 11 -42.17 -27.93 33.73
C LYS A 11 -42.12 -27.27 35.10
N GLN A 12 -41.06 -26.54 35.34
CA GLN A 12 -41.15 -25.31 36.11
C GLN A 12 -40.37 -24.20 35.38
N LYS A 13 -41.13 -23.16 35.06
CA LYS A 13 -40.64 -21.87 34.58
C LYS A 13 -39.88 -21.20 35.71
N ASN A 14 -38.69 -20.73 35.47
CA ASN A 14 -38.16 -19.55 36.16
C ASN A 14 -37.71 -18.57 35.10
N ASN A 15 -38.49 -17.51 34.97
CA ASN A 15 -38.10 -16.26 34.37
C ASN A 15 -37.09 -15.63 35.29
N GLU A 16 -35.84 -15.51 34.86
CA GLU A 16 -34.94 -14.51 35.34
C GLU A 16 -34.49 -13.69 34.15
N THR A 17 -34.87 -12.45 34.19
CA THR A 17 -34.50 -11.31 33.36
C THR A 17 -32.96 -11.18 33.31
N ALA A 18 -32.36 -11.75 32.30
CA ALA A 18 -31.01 -11.38 31.93
C ALA A 18 -31.10 -10.09 31.12
N ALA A 19 -30.69 -8.99 31.75
CA ALA A 19 -30.52 -7.69 31.11
C ALA A 19 -29.69 -7.85 29.84
N VAL A 20 -30.30 -7.55 28.71
CA VAL A 20 -29.58 -7.30 27.44
C VAL A 20 -28.75 -6.05 27.66
N VAL A 21 -27.51 -6.23 28.09
CA VAL A 21 -26.48 -5.22 27.90
C VAL A 21 -26.19 -5.20 26.42
N SER A 22 -26.93 -4.35 25.73
CA SER A 22 -26.61 -3.92 24.38
C SER A 22 -25.27 -3.20 24.44
N SER A 23 -24.19 -3.94 24.27
CA SER A 23 -22.88 -3.40 24.01
C SER A 23 -22.88 -2.82 22.60
N ASN A 24 -23.25 -1.55 22.49
CA ASN A 24 -22.88 -0.71 21.37
C ASN A 24 -21.35 -0.48 21.41
N GLN A 25 -20.59 -1.54 21.26
CA GLN A 25 -19.19 -1.51 20.89
C GLN A 25 -19.12 -1.92 19.44
N SER A 26 -18.74 -0.96 18.60
CA SER A 26 -18.02 -1.32 17.40
C SER A 26 -18.45 -0.79 16.06
N ASP A 27 -18.76 0.43 15.91
CA ASP A 27 -18.72 0.92 14.51
C ASP A 27 -17.50 1.79 14.18
N ASN A 28 -16.47 1.80 15.03
CA ASN A 28 -15.20 2.52 14.78
C ASN A 28 -13.99 1.62 14.50
N ALA A 29 -14.18 0.32 14.24
CA ALA A 29 -13.10 -0.46 13.68
C ALA A 29 -12.78 0.07 12.27
N PRO A 30 -11.54 0.44 11.97
CA PRO A 30 -11.19 0.95 10.64
C PRO A 30 -11.56 -0.11 9.63
N LYS A 31 -12.53 0.21 8.76
CA LYS A 31 -12.94 -0.70 7.68
C LYS A 31 -11.71 -1.06 6.88
N ILE A 32 -11.37 -2.34 6.87
CA ILE A 32 -10.26 -2.92 6.11
C ILE A 32 -10.28 -2.32 4.69
N GLY A 33 -9.19 -1.72 4.27
CA GLY A 33 -8.98 -1.28 2.91
C GLY A 33 -9.23 0.20 2.60
N ARG A 34 -9.21 1.12 3.56
CA ARG A 34 -9.35 2.56 3.21
C ARG A 34 -8.29 3.02 2.23
N ILE A 35 -7.00 2.65 2.42
CA ILE A 35 -5.94 3.04 1.49
C ILE A 35 -6.11 2.42 0.10
N ALA A 36 -6.68 1.21 -0.01
CA ALA A 36 -6.98 0.59 -1.30
C ALA A 36 -7.96 1.40 -2.15
N LYS A 37 -8.89 2.13 -1.52
CA LYS A 37 -9.84 3.03 -2.19
C LYS A 37 -9.22 4.37 -2.62
N MET A 38 -8.03 4.69 -2.12
CA MET A 38 -7.29 5.91 -2.44
C MET A 38 -6.25 5.69 -3.55
N LEU A 39 -6.14 4.45 -4.07
CA LEU A 39 -5.19 4.13 -5.12
C LEU A 39 -5.65 4.68 -6.46
N SER A 40 -4.71 5.28 -7.18
CA SER A 40 -4.86 5.56 -8.61
C SER A 40 -4.80 4.27 -9.44
N ALA A 41 -5.13 4.34 -10.72
CA ALA A 41 -5.01 3.21 -11.65
C ALA A 41 -3.59 2.62 -11.75
N SER A 42 -2.55 3.41 -11.45
CA SER A 42 -1.16 2.96 -11.40
C SER A 42 -0.72 2.38 -10.06
N GLY A 43 -1.62 2.28 -9.07
CA GLY A 43 -1.32 1.79 -7.71
C GLY A 43 -0.73 2.84 -6.77
N ARG A 44 -0.76 4.15 -7.13
CA ARG A 44 -0.21 5.24 -6.31
C ARG A 44 -1.23 5.79 -5.32
N VAL A 45 -0.72 6.35 -4.24
CA VAL A 45 -1.49 7.17 -3.31
C VAL A 45 -0.93 8.60 -3.26
N SER A 46 -1.80 9.58 -3.03
CA SER A 46 -1.41 10.98 -2.89
C SER A 46 -0.64 11.22 -1.59
N LEU A 47 0.50 11.91 -1.68
CA LEU A 47 1.24 12.39 -0.52
C LEU A 47 0.40 13.30 0.37
N ALA A 48 -0.39 14.18 -0.24
CA ALA A 48 -1.27 15.10 0.50
C ALA A 48 -2.33 14.33 1.31
N SER A 49 -2.92 13.28 0.73
CA SER A 49 -3.88 12.43 1.43
C SER A 49 -3.26 11.68 2.60
N LEU A 50 -2.02 11.19 2.44
CA LEU A 50 -1.29 10.52 3.53
C LEU A 50 -0.88 11.51 4.63
N ARG A 51 -0.45 12.72 4.28
CA ARG A 51 -0.15 13.78 5.26
C ARG A 51 -1.38 14.16 6.06
N LYS A 52 -2.50 14.39 5.39
CA LYS A 52 -3.79 14.68 6.06
C LYS A 52 -4.14 13.56 7.04
N LEU A 53 -4.04 12.30 6.62
CA LEU A 53 -4.30 11.15 7.47
C LEU A 53 -3.37 11.09 8.69
N ALA A 54 -2.07 11.42 8.50
CA ALA A 54 -1.09 11.46 9.59
C ALA A 54 -1.30 12.65 10.54
N GLN A 55 -1.87 13.76 10.06
CA GLN A 55 -2.22 14.93 10.90
C GLN A 55 -3.48 14.69 11.72
N GLU A 56 -4.47 13.99 11.16
CA GLU A 56 -5.76 13.73 11.80
C GLU A 56 -5.74 12.58 12.80
N HIS A 57 -4.72 11.72 12.77
CA HIS A 57 -4.68 10.49 13.56
C HIS A 57 -3.32 10.23 14.19
N GLU A 58 -3.33 9.55 15.33
CA GLU A 58 -2.14 9.04 15.98
C GLU A 58 -1.54 7.84 15.21
N ALA A 59 -0.28 7.50 15.50
CA ALA A 59 0.50 6.50 14.76
C ALA A 59 -0.18 5.13 14.67
N GLU A 60 -0.82 4.67 15.75
CA GLU A 60 -1.50 3.38 15.79
C GLU A 60 -2.74 3.35 14.89
N VAL A 61 -3.51 4.44 14.88
CA VAL A 61 -4.70 4.59 14.03
C VAL A 61 -4.27 4.73 12.57
N PHE A 62 -3.26 5.55 12.29
CA PHE A 62 -2.67 5.68 10.96
C PHE A 62 -2.21 4.32 10.42
N ALA A 63 -1.50 3.53 11.25
CA ALA A 63 -1.03 2.21 10.85
C ALA A 63 -2.18 1.25 10.53
N LYS A 64 -3.31 1.35 11.24
CA LYS A 64 -4.53 0.57 10.92
C LYS A 64 -5.18 0.99 9.60
N TYR A 65 -5.03 2.23 9.15
CA TYR A 65 -5.50 2.68 7.84
C TYR A 65 -4.57 2.24 6.71
N VAL A 66 -3.26 2.36 6.90
CA VAL A 66 -2.25 2.03 5.88
C VAL A 66 -2.04 0.52 5.78
N GLN A 67 -2.02 -0.20 6.90
CA GLN A 67 -1.93 -1.65 7.09
C GLN A 67 -0.68 -2.34 6.52
N ARG A 68 -0.17 -1.89 5.40
CA ARG A 68 0.94 -2.51 4.66
C ARG A 68 2.08 -1.52 4.47
N PRO A 69 3.30 -2.00 4.27
CA PRO A 69 4.41 -1.13 3.90
C PRO A 69 4.15 -0.37 2.59
N VAL A 70 4.89 0.68 2.39
CA VAL A 70 4.86 1.50 1.18
C VAL A 70 6.24 1.61 0.56
N LEU A 71 6.28 1.82 -0.75
CA LEU A 71 7.46 2.23 -1.49
C LEU A 71 7.36 3.73 -1.74
N VAL A 72 8.29 4.50 -1.17
CA VAL A 72 8.32 5.96 -1.26
C VAL A 72 9.44 6.38 -2.20
N GLY A 73 9.11 7.10 -3.25
CA GLY A 73 10.06 7.58 -4.25
C GLY A 73 11.13 8.50 -3.67
N SER A 74 12.33 8.46 -4.21
CA SER A 74 13.54 9.12 -3.68
C SER A 74 13.41 10.63 -3.52
N ALA A 75 12.67 11.33 -4.39
CA ALA A 75 12.50 12.78 -4.30
C ALA A 75 11.67 13.24 -3.10
N ILE A 76 10.76 12.38 -2.58
CA ILE A 76 9.97 12.69 -1.38
C ILE A 76 10.87 12.69 -0.14
N LYS A 77 11.85 11.79 -0.09
CA LYS A 77 12.73 11.60 1.07
C LYS A 77 13.73 12.73 1.25
N THR A 78 14.14 13.37 0.18
CA THR A 78 15.17 14.44 0.21
C THR A 78 14.63 15.80 0.61
N GLY A 79 13.34 15.91 0.95
CA GLY A 79 12.75 17.20 1.33
C GLY A 79 12.63 18.20 0.18
N ILE A 80 12.99 17.84 -1.05
CA ILE A 80 12.82 18.66 -2.24
C ILE A 80 11.34 18.61 -2.68
N ILE A 81 10.47 19.02 -1.81
CA ILE A 81 9.17 19.53 -2.20
C ILE A 81 9.35 21.05 -2.16
N SER A 82 9.91 21.58 -3.23
CA SER A 82 9.80 23.01 -3.47
C SER A 82 8.33 23.33 -3.37
N SER A 83 7.98 24.19 -2.41
CA SER A 83 6.66 24.78 -2.21
C SER A 83 6.24 25.70 -3.38
N ALA A 84 6.85 25.54 -4.53
CA ALA A 84 6.52 26.22 -5.76
C ALA A 84 5.33 25.55 -6.41
N GLY A 85 4.13 25.97 -6.01
CA GLY A 85 2.97 26.11 -6.90
C GLY A 85 2.45 24.89 -7.69
N MET A 86 2.73 23.65 -7.28
CA MET A 86 2.21 22.47 -7.95
C MET A 86 0.92 22.01 -7.28
N GLY A 87 -0.21 22.28 -7.94
CA GLY A 87 -1.49 21.71 -7.56
C GLY A 87 -1.36 20.18 -7.42
N ASN A 88 -1.97 19.64 -6.36
CA ASN A 88 -1.93 18.20 -6.01
C ASN A 88 -2.42 17.26 -7.13
N ASP A 89 -3.11 17.77 -8.14
CA ASP A 89 -3.70 17.01 -9.23
C ASP A 89 -2.70 16.53 -10.29
N ALA A 90 -1.57 17.27 -10.45
CA ALA A 90 -0.56 16.93 -11.46
C ALA A 90 0.23 15.64 -11.12
N LEU A 91 0.34 15.29 -9.84
CA LEU A 91 1.08 14.10 -9.38
C LEU A 91 0.23 12.82 -9.44
N ASN A 92 -1.10 12.95 -9.48
CA ASN A 92 -2.04 11.82 -9.48
C ASN A 92 -2.71 11.59 -10.83
N SER A 93 -2.56 12.51 -11.80
CA SER A 93 -3.17 12.33 -13.11
C SER A 93 -2.36 11.31 -13.91
N THR A 94 -3.03 10.28 -14.39
CA THR A 94 -2.56 9.42 -15.46
C THR A 94 -2.68 10.25 -16.74
N GLN A 95 -1.67 11.07 -17.04
CA GLN A 95 -1.64 11.73 -18.36
C GLN A 95 -1.36 10.67 -19.40
N ILE A 96 -2.37 10.33 -20.18
CA ILE A 96 -2.22 9.69 -21.47
C ILE A 96 -1.40 10.67 -22.31
N PHE A 97 -0.26 10.24 -22.76
CA PHE A 97 0.65 11.02 -23.58
C PHE A 97 -0.01 11.29 -24.94
N GLU A 98 -0.60 12.45 -25.10
CA GLU A 98 -0.91 13.01 -26.42
C GLU A 98 0.23 13.96 -26.83
N PRO A 99 0.88 13.75 -27.97
CA PRO A 99 1.93 14.64 -28.45
C PRO A 99 1.33 15.85 -29.17
N SER A 100 0.87 16.85 -28.45
CA SER A 100 0.52 18.13 -29.05
C SER A 100 0.68 19.30 -28.08
N LYS A 101 1.70 20.08 -28.40
CA LYS A 101 1.95 21.49 -28.12
C LYS A 101 1.02 22.19 -27.10
N SER A 102 1.53 22.35 -25.87
CA SER A 102 1.32 23.60 -25.13
C SER A 102 2.42 23.74 -24.08
N GLN A 103 3.03 24.92 -24.00
CA GLN A 103 4.05 25.31 -23.01
C GLN A 103 3.38 25.47 -21.63
N GLY A 104 3.26 24.36 -20.92
CA GLY A 104 3.06 24.29 -19.48
C GLY A 104 4.07 23.29 -18.96
N SER A 105 4.73 23.57 -17.85
CA SER A 105 5.77 22.73 -17.24
C SER A 105 5.22 21.33 -16.90
N SER A 106 5.13 20.48 -17.91
CA SER A 106 4.74 19.06 -17.72
C SER A 106 5.89 18.35 -17.02
N ILE A 107 5.66 17.89 -15.79
CA ILE A 107 6.59 17.00 -15.09
C ILE A 107 6.77 15.77 -15.97
N SER A 108 8.02 15.44 -16.30
CA SER A 108 8.29 14.23 -17.06
C SER A 108 7.79 13.00 -16.32
N ALA A 109 7.40 11.94 -17.06
CA ALA A 109 6.99 10.67 -16.45
C ALA A 109 8.06 10.15 -15.46
N SER A 110 9.33 10.37 -15.76
CA SER A 110 10.46 10.04 -14.91
C SER A 110 10.43 10.80 -13.58
N GLU A 111 10.20 12.10 -13.60
CA GLU A 111 10.12 12.92 -12.38
C GLU A 111 8.91 12.56 -11.53
N SER A 112 7.76 12.32 -12.17
CA SER A 112 6.56 11.84 -11.50
C SER A 112 6.77 10.53 -10.74
N LEU A 113 7.61 9.61 -11.25
CA LEU A 113 7.93 8.35 -10.55
C LEU A 113 8.78 8.57 -9.30
N LYS A 114 9.69 9.54 -9.30
CA LYS A 114 10.50 9.87 -8.12
C LYS A 114 9.68 10.45 -6.96
N HIS A 115 8.53 11.04 -7.26
CA HIS A 115 7.59 11.60 -6.27
C HIS A 115 6.43 10.64 -5.93
N ALA A 116 6.46 9.41 -6.42
CA ALA A 116 5.35 8.47 -6.24
C ALA A 116 5.43 7.72 -4.92
N ILE A 117 4.27 7.41 -4.34
CA ILE A 117 4.13 6.52 -3.19
C ILE A 117 3.23 5.36 -3.60
N TYR A 118 3.73 4.13 -3.39
CA TYR A 118 3.03 2.91 -3.72
C TYR A 118 2.83 2.05 -2.46
N PRO A 119 1.63 2.05 -1.86
CA PRO A 119 1.30 1.09 -0.81
C PRO A 119 1.32 -0.34 -1.35
N LEU A 120 1.87 -1.29 -0.59
CA LEU A 120 1.86 -2.71 -0.98
C LEU A 120 0.49 -3.35 -0.70
N VAL A 121 -0.55 -2.70 -1.20
CA VAL A 121 -1.94 -3.17 -1.14
C VAL A 121 -2.47 -3.34 -2.55
N LYS A 122 -3.38 -4.29 -2.71
CA LYS A 122 -4.03 -4.51 -3.99
C LYS A 122 -5.25 -3.62 -4.13
N GLY A 123 -5.52 -3.17 -5.34
CA GLY A 123 -6.78 -2.51 -5.68
C GLY A 123 -7.99 -3.41 -5.45
N GLU A 124 -9.16 -2.86 -5.65
CA GLU A 124 -10.44 -3.55 -5.42
C GLU A 124 -10.58 -4.82 -6.28
N TYR A 125 -10.06 -4.79 -7.50
CA TYR A 125 -10.08 -5.91 -8.46
C TYR A 125 -8.66 -6.27 -8.90
N PRO A 126 -7.89 -7.01 -8.08
CA PRO A 126 -6.51 -7.31 -8.40
C PRO A 126 -6.41 -8.35 -9.52
N ALA A 127 -5.58 -8.05 -10.52
CA ALA A 127 -5.25 -8.99 -11.58
C ALA A 127 -4.17 -10.03 -11.18
N THR A 128 -3.61 -9.91 -9.99
CA THR A 128 -2.47 -10.69 -9.51
C THR A 128 -2.80 -11.48 -8.23
N PRO A 129 -2.11 -12.61 -7.94
CA PRO A 129 -2.35 -13.42 -6.75
C PRO A 129 -2.18 -12.65 -5.43
N ARG A 130 -2.93 -13.01 -4.39
CA ARG A 130 -2.95 -12.29 -3.11
C ARG A 130 -1.62 -12.27 -2.35
N GLY A 131 -0.84 -13.31 -2.42
CA GLY A 131 0.46 -13.44 -1.71
C GLY A 131 1.63 -12.76 -2.41
N ALA A 132 1.40 -12.03 -3.51
CA ALA A 132 2.46 -11.41 -4.27
C ALA A 132 2.05 -10.04 -4.82
N PHE A 133 2.99 -9.10 -4.89
CA PHE A 133 2.80 -7.74 -5.40
C PHE A 133 3.70 -7.54 -6.61
N TYR A 134 3.10 -7.31 -7.76
CA TYR A 134 3.77 -7.27 -9.06
C TYR A 134 4.11 -5.84 -9.45
N ILE A 135 5.33 -5.67 -9.96
CA ILE A 135 5.90 -4.38 -10.34
C ILE A 135 6.33 -4.44 -11.80
N GLY A 136 5.91 -3.47 -12.60
CA GLY A 136 6.30 -3.43 -14.00
C GLY A 136 5.69 -2.26 -14.77
N ARG A 137 5.98 -2.23 -16.08
CA ARG A 137 5.65 -1.10 -16.96
C ARG A 137 4.21 -1.09 -17.45
N ILE A 138 3.60 -2.24 -17.61
CA ILE A 138 2.28 -2.38 -18.24
C ILE A 138 1.17 -2.67 -17.25
N ASN A 139 -0.07 -2.50 -17.70
CA ASN A 139 -1.25 -2.90 -16.94
C ASN A 139 -1.19 -4.39 -16.57
N GLY A 140 -1.86 -4.76 -15.47
CA GLY A 140 -1.80 -6.10 -14.90
C GLY A 140 -0.66 -6.28 -13.88
N ASN A 141 0.09 -5.21 -13.56
CA ASN A 141 0.92 -5.11 -12.37
C ASN A 141 0.18 -4.33 -11.27
N ASP A 142 0.54 -4.55 -10.02
CA ASP A 142 -0.01 -3.81 -8.88
C ASP A 142 0.64 -2.40 -8.76
N MET A 143 1.92 -2.30 -9.10
CA MET A 143 2.68 -1.06 -9.24
C MET A 143 3.03 -0.84 -10.72
N ILE A 144 2.42 0.17 -11.34
CA ILE A 144 2.65 0.47 -12.74
C ILE A 144 3.63 1.63 -12.85
N MET A 145 4.76 1.38 -13.49
CA MET A 145 5.81 2.35 -13.77
C MET A 145 5.96 2.52 -15.28
N PRO A 146 5.27 3.49 -15.90
CA PRO A 146 5.21 3.62 -17.36
C PRO A 146 6.47 4.27 -17.94
N ASP A 147 7.61 3.58 -17.81
CA ASP A 147 8.90 4.00 -18.33
C ASP A 147 9.60 2.83 -19.05
N TYR A 148 10.25 3.11 -20.17
CA TYR A 148 10.91 2.08 -20.99
C TYR A 148 12.08 1.39 -20.29
N ALA A 149 12.71 2.02 -19.28
CA ALA A 149 13.73 1.38 -18.47
C ALA A 149 13.17 0.26 -17.60
N ILE A 150 11.85 0.21 -17.38
CA ILE A 150 11.15 -0.80 -16.60
C ILE A 150 10.63 -1.90 -17.54
N SER A 151 10.91 -3.16 -17.21
CA SER A 151 10.39 -4.30 -17.95
C SER A 151 8.87 -4.45 -17.78
N LYS A 152 8.18 -5.09 -18.76
CA LYS A 152 6.73 -5.35 -18.69
C LYS A 152 6.31 -5.96 -17.35
N ARG A 153 7.05 -6.98 -16.88
CA ARG A 153 7.09 -7.47 -15.52
C ARG A 153 8.53 -7.35 -15.07
N HIS A 154 8.80 -6.59 -14.02
CA HIS A 154 10.15 -6.23 -13.62
C HIS A 154 10.59 -6.98 -12.35
N ALA A 155 9.75 -6.91 -11.34
CA ALA A 155 10.01 -7.56 -10.05
C ALA A 155 8.70 -8.01 -9.40
N ILE A 156 8.84 -8.88 -8.40
CA ILE A 156 7.73 -9.33 -7.56
C ILE A 156 8.17 -9.22 -6.11
N ILE A 157 7.28 -8.69 -5.27
CA ILE A 157 7.41 -8.77 -3.82
C ILE A 157 6.46 -9.86 -3.34
N ASP A 158 7.01 -10.96 -2.86
CA ASP A 158 6.27 -12.04 -2.23
C ASP A 158 5.99 -11.68 -0.76
N ILE A 159 4.77 -11.95 -0.30
CA ILE A 159 4.27 -11.56 1.03
C ILE A 159 3.92 -12.85 1.79
N GLU A 160 4.68 -13.15 2.84
CA GLU A 160 4.53 -14.36 3.65
C GLU A 160 4.50 -13.97 5.14
N ASP A 161 3.38 -14.18 5.80
CA ASP A 161 3.20 -13.94 7.25
C ASP A 161 3.72 -12.59 7.74
N GLY A 162 3.46 -11.52 6.96
CA GLY A 162 3.91 -10.16 7.28
C GLY A 162 5.37 -9.89 6.95
N THR A 163 6.09 -10.85 6.39
CA THR A 163 7.45 -10.71 5.86
C THR A 163 7.40 -10.49 4.35
N TYR A 164 8.29 -9.67 3.86
CA TYR A 164 8.34 -9.24 2.46
C TYR A 164 9.66 -9.68 1.84
N TYR A 165 9.57 -10.32 0.69
CA TYR A 165 10.73 -10.78 -0.08
C TYR A 165 10.63 -10.26 -1.50
N ILE A 166 11.71 -9.71 -2.02
CA ILE A 166 11.77 -9.23 -3.41
C ILE A 166 12.58 -10.18 -4.27
N ARG A 167 12.13 -10.36 -5.50
CA ARG A 167 12.88 -11.07 -6.56
C ARG A 167 12.74 -10.34 -7.89
N ASP A 168 13.82 -10.33 -8.64
CA ASP A 168 13.81 -9.88 -10.03
C ASP A 168 13.18 -10.96 -10.93
N THR A 169 12.42 -10.57 -11.94
CA THR A 169 11.76 -11.50 -12.88
C THR A 169 12.49 -11.66 -14.21
N GLY A 170 13.80 -11.41 -14.25
CA GLY A 170 14.58 -11.36 -15.47
C GLY A 170 14.48 -10.00 -16.17
N SER A 171 14.43 -8.93 -15.37
CA SER A 171 14.32 -7.58 -15.92
C SER A 171 15.57 -7.16 -16.70
N THR A 172 15.40 -6.33 -17.73
CA THR A 172 16.50 -5.86 -18.58
C THR A 172 17.54 -5.06 -17.81
N ASN A 173 17.09 -4.13 -16.97
CA ASN A 173 17.97 -3.20 -16.26
C ASN A 173 18.23 -3.59 -14.79
N GLY A 174 17.57 -4.66 -14.31
CA GLY A 174 17.79 -5.24 -12.99
C GLY A 174 17.10 -4.51 -11.85
N THR A 175 16.95 -5.26 -10.76
CA THR A 175 16.45 -4.82 -9.47
C THR A 175 17.60 -4.76 -8.48
N LYS A 176 17.59 -3.79 -7.58
CA LYS A 176 18.61 -3.60 -6.53
C LYS A 176 17.97 -3.51 -5.16
N ILE A 177 18.72 -3.86 -4.13
CA ILE A 177 18.42 -3.57 -2.73
C ILE A 177 19.66 -2.96 -2.08
N ASN A 178 19.54 -1.78 -1.50
CA ASN A 178 20.63 -1.01 -0.90
C ASN A 178 21.86 -0.90 -1.82
N GLY A 179 21.60 -0.60 -3.12
CA GLY A 179 22.63 -0.46 -4.15
C GLY A 179 23.13 -1.78 -4.75
N SER A 180 22.95 -2.92 -4.07
CA SER A 180 23.37 -4.24 -4.54
C SER A 180 22.36 -4.87 -5.48
N ARG A 181 22.80 -5.34 -6.66
CA ARG A 181 21.93 -6.00 -7.64
C ARG A 181 21.41 -7.32 -7.10
N LEU A 182 20.11 -7.56 -7.24
CA LEU A 182 19.53 -8.84 -6.88
C LEU A 182 19.94 -9.94 -7.87
N GLY A 183 20.26 -11.11 -7.29
CA GLY A 183 20.45 -12.33 -8.05
C GLY A 183 19.12 -13.04 -8.34
N LYS A 184 19.22 -14.34 -8.69
CA LYS A 184 18.05 -15.18 -8.96
C LYS A 184 17.23 -15.54 -7.71
N LYS A 185 17.82 -15.47 -6.52
CA LYS A 185 17.14 -15.79 -5.26
C LYS A 185 16.37 -14.60 -4.73
N ARG A 186 15.22 -14.86 -4.11
CA ARG A 186 14.46 -13.84 -3.39
C ARG A 186 15.26 -13.35 -2.18
N THR A 187 15.16 -12.06 -1.90
CA THR A 187 15.85 -11.37 -0.80
C THR A 187 14.82 -10.73 0.11
N GLN A 188 14.96 -10.90 1.42
CA GLN A 188 14.09 -10.25 2.40
C GLN A 188 14.26 -8.74 2.36
N ILE A 189 13.14 -8.02 2.41
CA ILE A 189 13.11 -6.56 2.54
C ILE A 189 12.87 -6.20 4.00
N ARG A 190 13.61 -5.22 4.49
CA ARG A 190 13.48 -4.66 5.83
C ARG A 190 13.04 -3.21 5.77
N ASP A 191 12.56 -2.71 6.90
CA ASP A 191 12.20 -1.29 7.02
C ASP A 191 13.39 -0.38 6.66
N LYS A 192 13.11 0.65 5.88
CA LYS A 192 14.07 1.63 5.36
C LYS A 192 15.04 1.11 4.29
N ASP A 193 14.92 -0.13 3.84
CA ASP A 193 15.68 -0.58 2.68
C ASP A 193 15.35 0.26 1.45
N VAL A 194 16.38 0.55 0.65
CA VAL A 194 16.24 1.25 -0.64
C VAL A 194 16.17 0.22 -1.75
N ILE A 195 15.07 0.20 -2.46
CA ILE A 195 14.80 -0.72 -3.57
C ILE A 195 14.92 0.03 -4.88
N GLY A 196 15.80 -0.45 -5.76
CA GLY A 196 16.02 0.10 -7.09
C GLY A 196 15.35 -0.74 -8.17
N PHE A 197 14.58 -0.10 -9.05
CA PHE A 197 14.06 -0.67 -10.29
C PHE A 197 14.68 0.11 -11.45
N ALA A 198 15.62 -0.48 -12.16
CA ALA A 198 16.43 0.24 -13.16
C ALA A 198 17.11 1.48 -12.54
N ARG A 199 16.70 2.69 -12.98
CA ARG A 199 17.18 3.98 -12.47
C ARG A 199 16.34 4.61 -11.35
N TYR A 200 15.24 3.99 -10.96
CA TYR A 200 14.32 4.52 -9.96
C TYR A 200 14.57 3.87 -8.61
N GLU A 201 14.63 4.68 -7.57
CA GLU A 201 14.84 4.24 -6.20
C GLU A 201 13.63 4.58 -5.33
N PHE A 202 13.26 3.64 -4.48
CA PHE A 202 12.18 3.74 -3.53
C PHE A 202 12.64 3.27 -2.16
N THR A 203 12.25 3.98 -1.12
CA THR A 203 12.46 3.51 0.24
C THR A 203 11.26 2.69 0.68
N PHE A 204 11.49 1.48 1.16
CA PHE A 204 10.48 0.63 1.75
C PHE A 204 10.25 1.05 3.19
N LEU A 205 9.03 1.45 3.53
CA LEU A 205 8.67 1.91 4.87
C LEU A 205 7.48 1.14 5.41
N TYR A 206 7.61 0.62 6.65
CA TYR A 206 6.45 0.18 7.40
C TYR A 206 5.57 1.37 7.82
N PRO A 207 4.27 1.14 8.15
CA PRO A 207 3.34 2.23 8.44
C PRO A 207 3.82 3.20 9.51
N LYS A 208 4.48 2.70 10.57
CA LYS A 208 5.03 3.55 11.65
C LYS A 208 6.17 4.45 11.16
N SER A 209 7.08 3.90 10.35
CA SER A 209 8.19 4.68 9.76
C SER A 209 7.70 5.69 8.73
N LEU A 210 6.65 5.34 7.96
CA LEU A 210 5.97 6.29 7.09
C LEU A 210 5.33 7.42 7.89
N TYR A 211 4.62 7.12 8.98
CA TYR A 211 4.00 8.12 9.85
C TYR A 211 5.03 9.14 10.35
N ASN A 212 6.15 8.66 10.90
CA ASN A 212 7.22 9.52 11.40
C ASN A 212 7.77 10.41 10.27
N MET A 213 8.08 9.84 9.11
CA MET A 213 8.55 10.60 7.95
C MET A 213 7.55 11.70 7.53
N LEU A 214 6.25 11.44 7.57
CA LEU A 214 5.24 12.43 7.18
C LEU A 214 5.11 13.57 8.20
N ARG A 215 5.37 13.30 9.48
CA ARG A 215 5.34 14.27 10.57
C ARG A 215 6.61 15.11 10.64
N ASP A 216 7.78 14.50 10.44
CA ASP A 216 9.09 15.17 10.51
C ASP A 216 9.26 16.26 9.42
N VAL A 217 8.62 16.10 8.26
CA VAL A 217 8.64 17.08 7.16
C VAL A 217 7.71 18.28 7.42
N SER A 218 6.90 18.22 8.50
CA SER A 218 5.92 19.28 8.85
C SER A 218 6.43 20.24 9.95
N SER A 219 7.71 20.12 10.35
CA SER A 219 8.34 20.94 11.41
C SER A 219 9.24 22.01 10.80
#